data_d780a0ba7fafe02e3f089869dac5d122
#
_entry.id   d780a0ba7fafe02e3f089869dac5d122
#
_cell.length_a   1.000
_cell.length_b   1.000
_cell.length_c   1.000
_cell.angle_alpha   90.00
_cell.angle_beta   90.00
_cell.angle_gamma   90.00
#
_symmetry.space_group_name_H-M   'P 1'
#
loop_
_entity.id
_entity.type
_entity.pdbx_description
1 polymer ?
#
loop_
_entity_poly.entity_id
_entity_poly.type
_entity_poly.pdbx_seq_one_letter_code
_entity_poly.pdbx_strand_id
1 'polypeptide(L)'
;NITTFENMIHIHYLIRFFNTEEKEKIYRNILHGINRLQGQVSQLYTYPCWEQNPDSKLENVLSRTFESIYHIPLKHKYSPGGTEYGIFSQNIPCLDIVAFGPIRENIHTPEEALDIASFDRVYQLLTTLLKNL
;
A
#
# COMPACT_ATOMS: atom_id res chain seq x y z
N ASN A 1 6.15 -10.48 -16.60
CA ASN A 1 5.91 -11.14 -17.90
C ASN A 1 7.15 -11.04 -18.77
N ILE A 2 7.44 -12.10 -19.52
CA ILE A 2 8.52 -12.15 -20.51
C ILE A 2 7.89 -12.42 -21.87
N THR A 3 8.21 -11.59 -22.84
CA THR A 3 7.79 -11.79 -24.25
C THR A 3 8.99 -11.67 -25.17
N THR A 4 9.00 -12.49 -26.21
CA THR A 4 10.04 -12.45 -27.26
C THR A 4 9.41 -11.98 -28.56
N PHE A 5 10.07 -11.04 -29.21
CA PHE A 5 9.67 -10.55 -30.51
C PHE A 5 10.92 -10.34 -31.39
N GLU A 6 10.99 -11.04 -32.53
CA GLU A 6 12.18 -11.07 -33.39
C GLU A 6 13.45 -11.44 -32.60
N ASN A 7 14.41 -10.52 -32.55
CA ASN A 7 15.69 -10.71 -31.82
C ASN A 7 15.72 -9.96 -30.47
N MET A 8 14.57 -9.57 -29.93
CA MET A 8 14.48 -8.85 -28.66
C MET A 8 13.72 -9.66 -27.62
N ILE A 9 14.14 -9.51 -26.37
CA ILE A 9 13.42 -10.02 -25.19
C ILE A 9 12.90 -8.83 -24.42
N HIS A 10 11.59 -8.74 -24.26
CA HIS A 10 10.94 -7.75 -23.42
C HIS A 10 10.60 -8.38 -22.07
N ILE A 11 11.06 -7.75 -21.00
CA ILE A 11 10.77 -8.18 -19.64
C ILE A 11 10.01 -7.07 -18.93
N HIS A 12 8.80 -7.39 -18.45
CA HIS A 12 7.98 -6.48 -17.68
C HIS A 12 8.02 -6.86 -16.21
N TYR A 13 8.59 -5.99 -15.39
CA TYR A 13 8.66 -6.12 -13.93
C TYR A 13 7.56 -5.31 -13.26
N LEU A 14 6.85 -5.94 -12.34
CA LEU A 14 6.05 -5.26 -11.33
C LEU A 14 6.84 -5.30 -10.01
N ILE A 15 7.30 -4.13 -9.55
CA ILE A 15 8.09 -4.01 -8.32
C ILE A 15 7.19 -3.46 -7.24
N ARG A 16 7.22 -4.10 -6.07
CA ARG A 16 6.54 -3.65 -4.85
C ARG A 16 7.57 -3.40 -3.78
N PHE A 17 7.39 -2.35 -3.00
CA PHE A 17 8.35 -1.89 -2.00
C PHE A 17 7.61 -1.23 -0.83
N PHE A 18 8.24 -1.19 0.34
CA PHE A 18 7.66 -0.63 1.56
C PHE A 18 8.05 0.84 1.79
N ASN A 19 9.22 1.25 1.29
CA ASN A 19 9.75 2.59 1.44
C ASN A 19 10.59 3.01 0.22
N THR A 20 10.89 4.29 0.15
CA THR A 20 11.63 4.89 -0.98
C THR A 20 13.07 4.35 -1.07
N GLU A 21 13.74 4.08 0.05
CA GLU A 21 15.11 3.55 0.06
C GLU A 21 15.17 2.15 -0.57
N GLU A 22 14.25 1.28 -0.18
CA GLU A 22 14.12 -0.07 -0.75
C GLU A 22 13.85 -0.03 -2.26
N LYS A 23 12.94 0.85 -2.70
CA LYS A 23 12.67 1.11 -4.12
C LYS A 23 13.93 1.43 -4.88
N GLU A 24 14.70 2.42 -4.41
CA GLU A 24 15.92 2.87 -5.06
C GLU A 24 16.99 1.78 -5.10
N LYS A 25 17.10 0.97 -4.06
CA LYS A 25 18.01 -0.19 -4.00
C LYS A 25 17.63 -1.25 -5.04
N ILE A 26 16.37 -1.62 -5.11
CA ILE A 26 15.85 -2.60 -6.09
C ILE A 26 16.09 -2.08 -7.50
N TYR A 27 15.75 -0.83 -7.76
CA TYR A 27 15.90 -0.21 -9.07
C TYR A 27 17.36 -0.19 -9.54
N ARG A 28 18.30 0.23 -8.68
CA ARG A 28 19.74 0.20 -8.98
C ARG A 28 20.26 -1.22 -9.30
N ASN A 29 19.79 -2.23 -8.57
CA ASN A 29 20.19 -3.62 -8.83
C ASN A 29 19.69 -4.10 -10.19
N ILE A 30 18.46 -3.77 -10.56
CA ILE A 30 17.89 -4.10 -11.87
C ILE A 30 18.66 -3.39 -12.98
N LEU A 31 18.90 -2.09 -12.85
CA LEU A 31 19.70 -1.33 -13.82
C LEU A 31 21.10 -1.92 -14.01
N HIS A 32 21.78 -2.27 -12.92
CA HIS A 32 23.09 -2.89 -13.00
C HIS A 32 23.07 -4.20 -13.81
N GLY A 33 22.08 -5.07 -13.54
CA GLY A 33 21.92 -6.32 -14.28
C GLY A 33 21.64 -6.11 -15.78
N ILE A 34 20.75 -5.18 -16.10
CA ILE A 34 20.37 -4.88 -17.48
C ILE A 34 21.51 -4.24 -18.27
N ASN A 35 22.26 -3.32 -17.66
CA ASN A 35 23.44 -2.71 -18.29
C ASN A 35 24.52 -3.75 -18.67
N ARG A 36 24.71 -4.78 -17.85
CA ARG A 36 25.62 -5.89 -18.17
C ARG A 36 25.20 -6.69 -19.40
N LEU A 37 23.91 -6.69 -19.69
CA LEU A 37 23.32 -7.36 -20.86
C LEU A 37 23.14 -6.40 -22.04
N GLN A 38 23.65 -5.17 -21.95
CA GLN A 38 23.46 -4.12 -22.96
C GLN A 38 21.98 -3.84 -23.26
N GLY A 39 21.11 -4.07 -22.27
CA GLY A 39 19.69 -3.85 -22.38
C GLY A 39 19.29 -2.39 -22.18
N GLN A 40 18.06 -2.07 -22.53
CA GLN A 40 17.46 -0.75 -22.29
C GLN A 40 16.34 -0.86 -21.25
N VAL A 41 16.16 0.19 -20.47
CA VAL A 41 15.09 0.28 -19.47
C VAL A 41 14.18 1.44 -19.81
N SER A 42 12.88 1.16 -19.80
CA SER A 42 11.84 2.19 -19.79
C SER A 42 10.99 2.04 -18.54
N GLN A 43 10.72 3.14 -17.86
CA GLN A 43 9.82 3.18 -16.71
C GLN A 43 8.47 3.73 -17.18
N LEU A 44 7.42 2.91 -17.11
CA LEU A 44 6.10 3.30 -17.57
C LEU A 44 5.42 4.26 -16.59
N TYR A 45 5.35 3.88 -15.34
CA TYR A 45 4.87 4.73 -14.25
C TYR A 45 5.32 4.20 -12.89
N THR A 46 5.23 5.08 -11.88
CA THR A 46 5.57 4.76 -10.49
C THR A 46 4.54 5.39 -9.56
N TYR A 47 4.10 4.62 -8.58
CA TYR A 47 3.35 5.16 -7.45
C TYR A 47 4.32 5.51 -6.31
N PRO A 48 4.13 6.64 -5.63
CA PRO A 48 4.90 6.94 -4.43
C PRO A 48 4.57 5.97 -3.30
N CYS A 49 5.53 5.74 -2.41
CA CYS A 49 5.30 5.00 -1.18
C CYS A 49 4.39 5.78 -0.25
N TRP A 50 3.57 5.05 0.49
CA TRP A 50 2.99 5.53 1.73
C TRP A 50 3.78 4.90 2.87
N GLU A 51 4.68 5.68 3.45
CA GLU A 51 5.52 5.24 4.56
C GLU A 51 4.79 5.43 5.89
N GLN A 52 5.07 4.55 6.85
CA GLN A 52 4.49 4.68 8.17
C GLN A 52 4.96 5.97 8.84
N ASN A 53 4.03 6.72 9.42
CA ASN A 53 4.33 7.84 10.31
C ASN A 53 4.33 7.33 11.76
N PRO A 54 5.51 7.20 12.43
CA PRO A 54 5.59 6.71 13.79
C PRO A 54 4.94 7.66 14.81
N ASP A 55 4.78 8.94 14.45
CA ASP A 55 4.19 9.97 15.28
C ASP A 55 2.73 10.31 14.92
N SER A 56 2.05 9.38 14.22
CA SER A 56 0.65 9.57 13.79
C SER A 56 -0.28 9.75 14.98
N LYS A 57 -0.91 10.92 15.05
CA LYS A 57 -1.94 11.21 16.05
C LYS A 57 -3.24 10.47 15.74
N LEU A 58 -3.57 10.39 14.45
CA LEU A 58 -4.77 9.71 13.97
C LEU A 58 -4.72 8.21 14.27
N GLU A 59 -3.56 7.56 14.08
CA GLU A 59 -3.37 6.16 14.42
C GLU A 59 -3.53 5.92 15.93
N ASN A 60 -2.98 6.79 16.76
CA ASN A 60 -3.12 6.70 18.20
C ASN A 60 -4.59 6.79 18.66
N VAL A 61 -5.37 7.68 18.06
CA VAL A 61 -6.81 7.79 18.36
C VAL A 61 -7.55 6.57 17.84
N LEU A 62 -7.23 6.10 16.63
CA LEU A 62 -7.82 4.88 16.04
C LEU A 62 -7.55 3.66 16.95
N SER A 63 -6.31 3.45 17.38
CA SER A 63 -5.92 2.32 18.23
C SER A 63 -6.69 2.30 19.53
N ARG A 64 -6.78 3.44 20.22
CA ARG A 64 -7.56 3.56 21.47
C ARG A 64 -9.05 3.34 21.23
N THR A 65 -9.60 3.89 20.17
CA THR A 65 -11.02 3.72 19.82
C THR A 65 -11.32 2.27 19.52
N PHE A 66 -10.46 1.59 18.73
CA PHE A 66 -10.60 0.18 18.41
C PHE A 66 -10.57 -0.69 19.68
N GLU A 67 -9.59 -0.48 20.56
CA GLU A 67 -9.45 -1.22 21.80
C GLU A 67 -10.64 -0.98 22.75
N SER A 68 -11.19 0.22 22.79
CA SER A 68 -12.37 0.53 23.61
C SER A 68 -13.64 -0.19 23.15
N ILE A 69 -13.78 -0.44 21.83
CA ILE A 69 -14.95 -1.11 21.25
C ILE A 69 -14.80 -2.64 21.32
N TYR A 70 -13.62 -3.16 20.96
CA TYR A 70 -13.44 -4.60 20.73
C TYR A 70 -12.68 -5.31 21.84
N HIS A 71 -12.11 -4.57 22.81
CA HIS A 71 -11.34 -5.09 23.96
C HIS A 71 -10.13 -5.96 23.55
N ILE A 72 -9.59 -5.71 22.37
CA ILE A 72 -8.37 -6.33 21.85
C ILE A 72 -7.50 -5.26 21.19
N PRO A 73 -6.16 -5.40 21.19
CA PRO A 73 -5.28 -4.44 20.56
C PRO A 73 -5.45 -4.43 19.03
N LEU A 74 -5.36 -3.25 18.43
CA LEU A 74 -5.33 -3.08 16.99
C LEU A 74 -4.06 -3.71 16.41
N LYS A 75 -4.23 -4.50 15.36
CA LYS A 75 -3.10 -5.09 14.62
C LYS A 75 -2.86 -4.32 13.34
N HIS A 76 -1.60 -3.94 13.11
CA HIS A 76 -1.17 -3.32 11.88
C HIS A 76 -0.76 -4.36 10.83
N LYS A 77 -1.10 -4.11 9.59
CA LYS A 77 -0.67 -4.89 8.45
C LYS A 77 0.07 -4.01 7.47
N TYR A 78 1.28 -4.36 7.17
CA TYR A 78 2.06 -3.70 6.14
C TYR A 78 1.74 -4.31 4.78
N SER A 79 1.51 -3.45 3.79
CA SER A 79 1.27 -3.88 2.41
C SER A 79 2.26 -3.18 1.49
N PRO A 80 3.13 -3.93 0.78
CA PRO A 80 4.06 -3.32 -0.15
C PRO A 80 3.32 -2.88 -1.42
N GLY A 81 3.65 -1.70 -1.90
CA GLY A 81 3.15 -1.19 -3.17
C GLY A 81 2.61 0.23 -3.09
N GLY A 82 2.51 0.84 -4.26
CA GLY A 82 1.91 2.16 -4.41
C GLY A 82 0.40 2.10 -4.24
N THR A 83 -0.12 3.04 -3.51
CA THR A 83 -1.55 3.25 -3.30
C THR A 83 -1.86 4.74 -3.47
N GLU A 84 -3.15 5.06 -3.56
CA GLU A 84 -3.63 6.45 -3.58
C GLU A 84 -3.14 7.24 -2.36
N TYR A 85 -2.94 6.56 -1.23
CA TYR A 85 -2.43 7.17 0.01
C TYR A 85 -1.01 7.73 -0.15
N GLY A 86 -0.16 7.06 -0.93
CA GLY A 86 1.17 7.57 -1.29
C GLY A 86 1.09 8.85 -2.10
N ILE A 87 0.13 8.96 -3.02
CA ILE A 87 -0.13 10.16 -3.81
C ILE A 87 -0.59 11.30 -2.90
N PHE A 88 -1.50 11.03 -1.96
CA PHE A 88 -1.97 12.03 -1.01
C PHE A 88 -0.83 12.51 -0.09
N SER A 89 -0.04 11.59 0.48
CA SER A 89 1.13 11.95 1.31
C SER A 89 2.14 12.82 0.57
N GLN A 90 2.37 12.55 -0.72
CA GLN A 90 3.33 13.31 -1.51
C GLN A 90 2.84 14.74 -1.82
N ASN A 91 1.54 14.91 -2.02
CA ASN A 91 0.96 16.19 -2.47
C ASN A 91 0.44 17.04 -1.31
N ILE A 92 0.20 16.48 -0.15
CA ILE A 92 -0.33 17.20 1.02
C ILE A 92 0.68 17.07 2.16
N PRO A 93 1.49 18.10 2.42
CA PRO A 93 2.48 18.08 3.49
C PRO A 93 1.82 17.83 4.86
N CYS A 94 2.47 17.03 5.69
CA CYS A 94 2.02 16.69 7.06
C CYS A 94 0.65 16.00 7.15
N LEU A 95 0.16 15.42 6.05
CA LEU A 95 -1.07 14.66 6.07
C LEU A 95 -0.90 13.40 6.89
N ASP A 96 -1.70 13.25 7.93
CA ASP A 96 -1.76 12.05 8.75
C ASP A 96 -2.84 11.11 8.20
N ILE A 97 -2.46 9.86 7.87
CA ILE A 97 -3.32 8.94 7.14
C ILE A 97 -3.33 7.60 7.86
N VAL A 98 -4.53 7.06 8.04
CA VAL A 98 -4.75 5.65 8.40
C VAL A 98 -5.67 4.99 7.38
N ALA A 99 -5.46 3.71 7.12
CA ALA A 99 -6.30 2.94 6.22
C ALA A 99 -6.84 1.71 6.94
N PHE A 100 -8.14 1.54 6.93
CA PHE A 100 -8.81 0.35 7.42
C PHE A 100 -10.08 0.11 6.60
N GLY A 101 -10.58 -1.11 6.63
CA GLY A 101 -11.77 -1.45 5.86
C GLY A 101 -12.32 -2.82 6.24
N PRO A 102 -13.47 -3.20 5.67
CA PRO A 102 -14.09 -4.49 5.91
C PRO A 102 -13.28 -5.65 5.32
N ILE A 103 -13.58 -6.85 5.78
CA ILE A 103 -12.96 -8.08 5.28
C ILE A 103 -13.50 -8.32 3.86
N ARG A 104 -12.57 -8.50 2.93
CA ARG A 104 -12.86 -8.84 1.54
C ARG A 104 -12.12 -10.11 1.16
N GLU A 105 -12.74 -10.92 0.34
CA GLU A 105 -12.18 -12.15 -0.22
C GLU A 105 -12.10 -12.04 -1.73
N ASN A 106 -11.18 -12.76 -2.35
CA ASN A 106 -11.00 -12.88 -3.81
C ASN A 106 -10.92 -11.51 -4.53
N ILE A 107 -10.22 -10.55 -3.93
CA ILE A 107 -10.11 -9.17 -4.44
C ILE A 107 -9.58 -9.19 -5.90
N HIS A 108 -10.21 -8.40 -6.77
CA HIS A 108 -9.90 -8.30 -8.19
C HIS A 108 -10.23 -9.56 -9.01
N THR A 109 -11.17 -10.37 -8.55
CA THR A 109 -11.71 -11.50 -9.30
C THR A 109 -13.24 -11.40 -9.43
N PRO A 110 -13.85 -12.17 -10.35
CA PRO A 110 -15.31 -12.22 -10.46
C PRO A 110 -16.03 -12.74 -9.20
N GLU A 111 -15.30 -13.46 -8.35
CA GLU A 111 -15.78 -14.02 -7.08
C GLU A 111 -15.50 -13.09 -5.88
N GLU A 112 -15.21 -11.81 -6.12
CA GLU A 112 -14.96 -10.85 -5.05
C GLU A 112 -16.18 -10.76 -4.12
N ALA A 113 -15.95 -10.93 -2.81
CA ALA A 113 -16.98 -10.94 -1.80
C ALA A 113 -16.61 -10.03 -0.62
N LEU A 114 -17.65 -9.51 0.04
CA LEU A 114 -17.57 -8.66 1.21
C LEU A 114 -18.24 -9.35 2.41
N ASP A 115 -17.55 -9.44 3.54
CA ASP A 115 -18.17 -9.81 4.83
C ASP A 115 -19.00 -8.62 5.35
N ILE A 116 -20.33 -8.75 5.25
CA ILE A 116 -21.31 -7.72 5.65
C ILE A 116 -21.17 -7.39 7.15
N ALA A 117 -20.97 -8.41 8.00
CA ALA A 117 -20.80 -8.18 9.43
C ALA A 117 -19.51 -7.38 9.73
N SER A 118 -18.46 -7.57 8.95
CA SER A 118 -17.25 -6.75 9.07
C SER A 118 -17.46 -5.31 8.61
N PHE A 119 -18.33 -5.08 7.63
CA PHE A 119 -18.70 -3.74 7.19
C PHE A 119 -19.38 -2.95 8.31
N ASP A 120 -20.34 -3.56 9.02
CA ASP A 120 -21.02 -2.95 10.16
C ASP A 120 -20.02 -2.59 11.29
N ARG A 121 -19.07 -3.48 11.55
CA ARG A 121 -18.00 -3.21 12.55
C ARG A 121 -17.13 -2.02 12.13
N VAL A 122 -16.75 -1.93 10.86
CA VAL A 122 -15.96 -0.80 10.33
C VAL A 122 -16.76 0.51 10.40
N TYR A 123 -18.05 0.47 10.09
CA TYR A 123 -18.92 1.64 10.21
C TYR A 123 -19.02 2.13 11.67
N GLN A 124 -19.19 1.21 12.62
CA GLN A 124 -19.18 1.53 14.05
C GLN A 124 -17.85 2.15 14.48
N LEU A 125 -16.74 1.55 14.06
CA LEU A 125 -15.39 2.07 14.35
C LEU A 125 -15.20 3.48 13.79
N LEU A 126 -15.53 3.69 12.52
CA LEU A 126 -15.38 4.98 11.85
C LEU A 126 -16.21 6.08 12.54
N THR A 127 -17.48 5.79 12.81
CA THR A 127 -18.37 6.76 13.45
C THR A 127 -17.95 7.10 14.88
N THR A 128 -17.37 6.16 15.60
CA THR A 128 -16.83 6.39 16.95
C THR A 128 -15.51 7.14 16.89
N LEU A 129 -14.62 6.78 15.94
CA LEU A 129 -13.37 7.48 15.72
C LEU A 129 -13.60 8.97 15.42
N LEU A 130 -14.53 9.30 14.52
CA LEU A 130 -14.86 10.68 14.16
C LEU A 130 -15.40 11.51 15.35
N LYS A 131 -15.98 10.87 16.35
CA LYS A 131 -16.43 11.56 17.58
C LYS A 131 -15.29 11.80 18.57
N ASN A 132 -14.19 11.06 18.41
CA ASN A 132 -13.02 11.11 19.30
C ASN A 132 -11.89 12.00 18.75
N LEU A 133 -12.04 12.52 17.52
CA LEU A 133 -11.14 13.50 16.89
C LEU A 133 -11.50 14.92 17.28
#